data_f30dfc265885593857c5361e88c6fd08
#
_entry.id   f30dfc265885593857c5361e88c6fd08
#
_cell.length_a   1.000
_cell.length_b   1.000
_cell.length_c   1.000
_cell.angle_alpha   90.00
_cell.angle_beta   90.00
_cell.angle_gamma   90.00
#
_symmetry.space_group_name_H-M   'P 1'
#
loop_
_entity.id
_entity.type
_entity.pdbx_description
1 polymer ?
#
loop_
_entity_poly.entity_id
_entity_poly.type
_entity_poly.pdbx_seq_one_letter_code
_entity_poly.pdbx_strand_id
1 'polypeptide(L)'
;MPKALIQTYGCTLNQADSDAMEAILKGRGIDVEREGSASDDNYDYVIINTCTVKTATEQRILERLKRLQKLGRRLIVTGCMASANEDKVLGAAPDSSLVTTSNTHRIADALSDISNGSRAVYDAYVKPEKQGHFRGEGSAIARIPISEGCLSSCSFCETKFARGPLNSFSSNVILRSIEMAIKGGAREIELTSQDTGAYGADRRTDIAELVHAASELDGDFRIRIGMLNPEHLHKYIDSLIDAYKSDNVYKFAHLPVQSGSDRVLRDMGRNYLVEEFEGMANELKSKIPEISIATDMIVGYPTESDPDFEMSMRLIERVGFSRINVSRFSKRPHAGASKLKQLKSEVVKQRCISMYRLSRRMEIGSLTKVVGERRTILLTERNADSITGRDQSYRQVALREPGFRVGEFVDVEIIGNTPACLIGRPVGTVNKIEQVSYFRS
;
A
#
# COMPACT_ATOMS: atom_id res chain seq x y z
N MET A 1 -23.04 -22.82 -3.71
CA MET A 1 -22.80 -21.45 -4.09
C MET A 1 -21.54 -21.40 -4.93
N PRO A 2 -21.48 -20.63 -6.01
CA PRO A 2 -20.24 -20.47 -6.77
C PRO A 2 -19.13 -19.91 -5.87
N LYS A 3 -17.91 -20.36 -6.09
CA LYS A 3 -16.75 -19.98 -5.28
C LYS A 3 -15.70 -19.25 -6.14
N ALA A 4 -15.27 -18.06 -5.71
CA ALA A 4 -14.26 -17.27 -6.38
C ALA A 4 -13.01 -17.09 -5.52
N LEU A 5 -11.83 -17.20 -6.13
CA LEU A 5 -10.55 -16.85 -5.51
C LEU A 5 -10.12 -15.47 -6.04
N ILE A 6 -9.82 -14.54 -5.15
CA ILE A 6 -9.18 -13.25 -5.51
C ILE A 6 -7.72 -13.26 -5.03
N GLN A 7 -6.78 -13.23 -5.96
CA GLN A 7 -5.35 -13.06 -5.66
C GLN A 7 -4.91 -11.64 -6.02
N THR A 8 -4.36 -10.93 -5.04
CA THR A 8 -3.99 -9.52 -5.20
C THR A 8 -2.49 -9.34 -5.22
N TYR A 9 -2.01 -8.68 -6.27
CA TYR A 9 -0.63 -8.25 -6.40
C TYR A 9 -0.58 -6.72 -6.42
N GLY A 10 0.32 -6.11 -5.63
CA GLY A 10 0.55 -4.67 -5.71
C GLY A 10 0.38 -3.88 -4.42
N CYS A 11 -0.06 -2.64 -4.56
CA CYS A 11 -0.12 -1.66 -3.48
C CYS A 11 -1.42 -1.73 -2.66
N THR A 12 -1.52 -0.90 -1.62
CA THR A 12 -2.73 -0.77 -0.78
C THR A 12 -3.98 -0.45 -1.61
N LEU A 13 -3.86 0.35 -2.69
CA LEU A 13 -5.01 0.62 -3.56
C LEU A 13 -5.47 -0.61 -4.34
N ASN A 14 -4.56 -1.49 -4.78
CA ASN A 14 -4.96 -2.79 -5.35
C ASN A 14 -5.67 -3.66 -4.31
N GLN A 15 -5.26 -3.62 -3.05
CA GLN A 15 -5.96 -4.31 -1.97
C GLN A 15 -7.37 -3.75 -1.78
N ALA A 16 -7.52 -2.41 -1.79
CA ALA A 16 -8.83 -1.76 -1.72
C ALA A 16 -9.72 -2.12 -2.92
N ASP A 17 -9.18 -2.21 -4.14
CA ASP A 17 -9.92 -2.69 -5.31
C ASP A 17 -10.44 -4.10 -5.10
N SER A 18 -9.62 -4.97 -4.53
CA SER A 18 -10.01 -6.35 -4.24
C SER A 18 -11.02 -6.44 -3.10
N ASP A 19 -10.92 -5.58 -2.09
CA ASP A 19 -11.91 -5.49 -1.01
C ASP A 19 -13.28 -5.07 -1.57
N ALA A 20 -13.30 -4.12 -2.53
CA ALA A 20 -14.52 -3.71 -3.23
C ALA A 20 -15.10 -4.85 -4.09
N MET A 21 -14.26 -5.55 -4.87
CA MET A 21 -14.71 -6.70 -5.67
C MET A 21 -15.27 -7.81 -4.80
N GLU A 22 -14.64 -8.13 -3.67
CA GLU A 22 -15.15 -9.10 -2.69
C GLU A 22 -16.54 -8.73 -2.19
N ALA A 23 -16.74 -7.45 -1.79
CA ALA A 23 -18.04 -6.97 -1.32
C ALA A 23 -19.14 -7.08 -2.39
N ILE A 24 -18.83 -6.70 -3.63
CA ILE A 24 -19.76 -6.81 -4.77
C ILE A 24 -20.16 -8.28 -5.02
N LEU A 25 -19.18 -9.19 -5.03
CA LEU A 25 -19.41 -10.61 -5.31
C LEU A 25 -20.19 -11.29 -4.19
N LYS A 26 -19.85 -11.01 -2.93
CA LYS A 26 -20.63 -11.51 -1.77
C LYS A 26 -22.07 -11.01 -1.79
N GLY A 27 -22.30 -9.75 -2.17
CA GLY A 27 -23.64 -9.19 -2.37
C GLY A 27 -24.45 -9.87 -3.47
N ARG A 28 -23.81 -10.63 -4.37
CA ARG A 28 -24.42 -11.45 -5.42
C ARG A 28 -24.49 -12.94 -5.05
N GLY A 29 -24.19 -13.30 -3.80
CA GLY A 29 -24.26 -14.70 -3.31
C GLY A 29 -23.09 -15.58 -3.79
N ILE A 30 -21.95 -14.99 -4.12
CA ILE A 30 -20.72 -15.71 -4.49
C ILE A 30 -19.84 -15.79 -3.25
N ASP A 31 -19.38 -17.00 -2.89
CA ASP A 31 -18.40 -17.22 -1.84
C ASP A 31 -17.02 -16.78 -2.34
N VAL A 32 -16.36 -15.91 -1.57
CA VAL A 32 -15.08 -15.31 -1.97
C VAL A 32 -13.99 -15.60 -0.95
N GLU A 33 -12.89 -16.18 -1.43
CA GLU A 33 -11.68 -16.39 -0.65
C GLU A 33 -10.54 -15.50 -1.17
N ARG A 34 -9.74 -14.95 -0.23
CA ARG A 34 -8.56 -14.14 -0.53
C ARG A 34 -7.31 -14.96 -0.24
N GLU A 35 -6.37 -14.99 -1.19
CA GLU A 35 -5.04 -15.63 -1.03
C GLU A 35 -5.12 -17.11 -0.62
N GLY A 36 -6.10 -17.83 -1.16
CA GLY A 36 -6.39 -19.23 -0.79
C GLY A 36 -5.15 -20.13 -0.82
N SER A 37 -5.03 -20.95 0.22
CA SER A 37 -4.03 -22.04 0.33
C SER A 37 -4.49 -23.33 -0.36
N ALA A 38 -5.75 -23.38 -0.77
CA ALA A 38 -6.36 -24.55 -1.41
C ALA A 38 -5.91 -24.70 -2.88
N SER A 39 -6.09 -25.91 -3.43
CA SER A 39 -5.88 -26.16 -4.86
C SER A 39 -6.76 -25.24 -5.71
N ASP A 40 -6.23 -24.77 -6.85
CA ASP A 40 -6.99 -23.98 -7.83
C ASP A 40 -8.29 -24.67 -8.28
N ASP A 41 -8.39 -25.99 -8.11
CA ASP A 41 -9.56 -26.80 -8.46
C ASP A 41 -10.78 -26.57 -7.57
N ASN A 42 -10.59 -25.95 -6.41
CA ASN A 42 -11.66 -25.68 -5.45
C ASN A 42 -12.46 -24.41 -5.77
N TYR A 43 -12.12 -23.69 -6.84
CA TYR A 43 -12.76 -22.44 -7.22
C TYR A 43 -13.36 -22.53 -8.61
N ASP A 44 -14.58 -22.01 -8.76
CA ASP A 44 -15.25 -21.89 -10.05
C ASP A 44 -14.62 -20.75 -10.88
N TYR A 45 -14.14 -19.72 -10.20
CA TYR A 45 -13.54 -18.52 -10.81
C TYR A 45 -12.26 -18.14 -10.11
N VAL A 46 -11.27 -17.69 -10.89
CA VAL A 46 -10.03 -17.11 -10.37
C VAL A 46 -9.89 -15.67 -10.87
N ILE A 47 -9.75 -14.73 -9.96
CA ILE A 47 -9.59 -13.30 -10.23
C ILE A 47 -8.17 -12.91 -9.84
N ILE A 48 -7.38 -12.42 -10.79
CA ILE A 48 -6.01 -11.94 -10.56
C ILE A 48 -6.00 -10.41 -10.65
N ASN A 49 -5.85 -9.74 -9.51
CA ASN A 49 -5.67 -8.30 -9.45
C ASN A 49 -4.18 -7.97 -9.58
N THR A 50 -3.80 -7.34 -10.69
CA THR A 50 -2.44 -7.23 -11.19
C THR A 50 -1.76 -5.91 -10.86
N CYS A 51 -0.42 -5.90 -10.88
CA CYS A 51 0.42 -4.74 -10.63
C CYS A 51 1.49 -4.59 -11.72
N THR A 52 1.84 -3.34 -12.07
CA THR A 52 2.88 -3.02 -13.06
C THR A 52 4.14 -2.37 -12.45
N VAL A 53 4.20 -2.15 -11.12
CA VAL A 53 5.25 -1.32 -10.50
C VAL A 53 6.62 -2.01 -10.49
N LYS A 54 6.68 -3.32 -10.21
CA LYS A 54 7.95 -4.08 -10.09
C LYS A 54 8.00 -5.22 -11.10
N THR A 55 9.09 -5.29 -11.89
CA THR A 55 9.29 -6.34 -12.91
C THR A 55 9.22 -7.75 -12.33
N ALA A 56 9.79 -7.99 -11.15
CA ALA A 56 9.72 -9.31 -10.51
C ALA A 56 8.28 -9.72 -10.15
N THR A 57 7.42 -8.76 -9.78
CA THR A 57 6.00 -9.01 -9.54
C THR A 57 5.27 -9.27 -10.85
N GLU A 58 5.55 -8.48 -11.90
CA GLU A 58 5.00 -8.67 -13.24
C GLU A 58 5.30 -10.09 -13.78
N GLN A 59 6.56 -10.53 -13.68
CA GLN A 59 6.93 -11.89 -14.10
C GLN A 59 6.18 -12.97 -13.36
N ARG A 60 6.08 -12.87 -12.01
CA ARG A 60 5.29 -13.83 -11.22
C ARG A 60 3.81 -13.86 -11.61
N ILE A 61 3.23 -12.70 -11.92
CA ILE A 61 1.85 -12.61 -12.40
C ILE A 61 1.72 -13.35 -13.74
N LEU A 62 2.59 -13.05 -14.72
CA LEU A 62 2.53 -13.70 -16.04
C LEU A 62 2.72 -15.22 -15.96
N GLU A 63 3.60 -15.71 -15.11
CA GLU A 63 3.76 -17.14 -14.86
C GLU A 63 2.49 -17.75 -14.24
N ARG A 64 1.87 -17.06 -13.29
CA ARG A 64 0.61 -17.48 -12.67
C ARG A 64 -0.53 -17.54 -13.70
N LEU A 65 -0.66 -16.52 -14.56
CA LEU A 65 -1.66 -16.48 -15.64
C LEU A 65 -1.47 -17.65 -16.62
N LYS A 66 -0.25 -17.91 -17.07
CA LYS A 66 0.06 -19.05 -17.94
C LYS A 66 -0.32 -20.39 -17.33
N ARG A 67 -0.08 -20.56 -16.03
CA ARG A 67 -0.47 -21.78 -15.30
C ARG A 67 -1.98 -21.93 -15.25
N LEU A 68 -2.72 -20.88 -14.90
CA LEU A 68 -4.20 -20.91 -14.82
C LEU A 68 -4.83 -21.16 -16.20
N GLN A 69 -4.28 -20.57 -17.26
CA GLN A 69 -4.68 -20.80 -18.65
C GLN A 69 -4.53 -22.30 -19.03
N LYS A 70 -3.38 -22.90 -18.71
CA LYS A 70 -3.15 -24.35 -18.97
C LYS A 70 -4.10 -25.26 -18.22
N LEU A 71 -4.55 -24.86 -17.04
CA LEU A 71 -5.52 -25.59 -16.23
C LEU A 71 -6.98 -25.36 -16.68
N GLY A 72 -7.21 -24.55 -17.73
CA GLY A 72 -8.55 -24.26 -18.23
C GLY A 72 -9.44 -23.52 -17.24
N ARG A 73 -8.84 -22.69 -16.34
CA ARG A 73 -9.61 -21.99 -15.31
C ARG A 73 -10.42 -20.83 -15.90
N ARG A 74 -11.62 -20.58 -15.37
CA ARG A 74 -12.40 -19.39 -15.64
C ARG A 74 -11.71 -18.18 -14.99
N LEU A 75 -10.91 -17.46 -15.81
CA LEU A 75 -9.95 -16.48 -15.34
C LEU A 75 -10.40 -15.06 -15.68
N ILE A 76 -10.39 -14.19 -14.66
CA ILE A 76 -10.55 -12.74 -14.83
C ILE A 76 -9.23 -12.09 -14.42
N VAL A 77 -8.71 -11.23 -15.28
CA VAL A 77 -7.54 -10.41 -14.99
C VAL A 77 -7.97 -8.97 -14.83
N THR A 78 -7.59 -8.36 -13.72
CA THR A 78 -7.89 -6.95 -13.40
C THR A 78 -6.64 -6.23 -12.89
N GLY A 79 -6.79 -4.95 -12.53
CA GLY A 79 -5.70 -4.14 -11.97
C GLY A 79 -4.82 -3.47 -13.02
N CYS A 80 -3.67 -2.93 -12.56
CA CYS A 80 -2.85 -2.03 -13.37
C CYS A 80 -2.31 -2.66 -14.66
N MET A 81 -1.96 -3.97 -14.65
CA MET A 81 -1.45 -4.64 -15.85
C MET A 81 -2.56 -4.88 -16.87
N ALA A 82 -3.77 -5.22 -16.43
CA ALA A 82 -4.92 -5.35 -17.34
C ALA A 82 -5.25 -4.03 -18.04
N SER A 83 -4.98 -2.88 -17.38
CA SER A 83 -5.23 -1.54 -17.95
C SER A 83 -4.08 -1.02 -18.82
N ALA A 84 -2.81 -1.35 -18.49
CA ALA A 84 -1.66 -0.73 -19.13
C ALA A 84 -0.90 -1.67 -20.07
N ASN A 85 -1.03 -2.98 -19.94
CA ASN A 85 -0.24 -3.98 -20.64
C ASN A 85 -1.12 -5.18 -21.06
N GLU A 86 -2.28 -4.90 -21.64
CA GLU A 86 -3.26 -5.90 -22.08
C GLU A 86 -2.62 -6.98 -22.96
N ASP A 87 -1.79 -6.59 -23.96
CA ASP A 87 -1.11 -7.51 -24.85
C ASP A 87 -0.28 -8.57 -24.09
N LYS A 88 0.39 -8.17 -22.99
CA LYS A 88 1.15 -9.11 -22.17
C LYS A 88 0.23 -10.07 -21.41
N VAL A 89 -0.92 -9.57 -20.93
CA VAL A 89 -1.91 -10.39 -20.24
C VAL A 89 -2.46 -11.43 -21.22
N LEU A 90 -2.93 -11.00 -22.37
CA LEU A 90 -3.49 -11.89 -23.40
C LEU A 90 -2.45 -12.84 -24.01
N GLY A 91 -1.19 -12.40 -24.13
CA GLY A 91 -0.09 -13.28 -24.50
C GLY A 91 0.20 -14.39 -23.47
N ALA A 92 -0.15 -14.19 -22.21
CA ALA A 92 0.01 -15.19 -21.15
C ALA A 92 -1.27 -16.04 -20.93
N ALA A 93 -2.45 -15.43 -21.10
CA ALA A 93 -3.76 -16.06 -20.87
C ALA A 93 -4.78 -15.52 -21.91
N PRO A 94 -4.77 -16.02 -23.16
CA PRO A 94 -5.61 -15.50 -24.24
C PRO A 94 -7.11 -15.63 -24.01
N ASP A 95 -7.55 -16.64 -23.23
CA ASP A 95 -8.96 -16.87 -22.95
C ASP A 95 -9.45 -16.10 -21.70
N SER A 96 -8.57 -15.34 -21.03
CA SER A 96 -8.96 -14.59 -19.85
C SER A 96 -9.91 -13.43 -20.16
N SER A 97 -10.86 -13.21 -19.29
CA SER A 97 -11.65 -11.97 -19.26
C SER A 97 -10.85 -10.82 -18.67
N LEU A 98 -11.10 -9.59 -19.14
CA LEU A 98 -10.40 -8.39 -18.72
C LEU A 98 -11.36 -7.41 -18.06
N VAL A 99 -10.97 -6.90 -16.90
CA VAL A 99 -11.66 -5.83 -16.18
C VAL A 99 -10.63 -4.79 -15.76
N THR A 100 -10.59 -3.65 -16.42
CA THR A 100 -9.62 -2.58 -16.11
C THR A 100 -9.88 -1.94 -14.76
N THR A 101 -8.93 -1.15 -14.26
CA THR A 101 -9.01 -0.51 -12.94
C THR A 101 -10.22 0.41 -12.77
N SER A 102 -10.67 1.07 -13.84
CA SER A 102 -11.87 1.91 -13.86
C SER A 102 -13.17 1.13 -13.89
N ASN A 103 -13.13 -0.16 -14.18
CA ASN A 103 -14.28 -1.04 -14.36
C ASN A 103 -14.45 -2.09 -13.24
N THR A 104 -13.73 -1.98 -12.12
CA THR A 104 -13.78 -2.96 -11.01
C THR A 104 -15.20 -3.18 -10.46
N HIS A 105 -16.09 -2.18 -10.56
CA HIS A 105 -17.50 -2.27 -10.19
C HIS A 105 -18.30 -3.28 -11.04
N ARG A 106 -17.81 -3.63 -12.25
CA ARG A 106 -18.43 -4.57 -13.17
C ARG A 106 -17.96 -6.01 -12.99
N ILE A 107 -17.26 -6.31 -11.89
CA ILE A 107 -16.71 -7.65 -11.65
C ILE A 107 -17.80 -8.76 -11.63
N ALA A 108 -18.98 -8.45 -11.11
CA ALA A 108 -20.10 -9.39 -11.08
C ALA A 108 -20.70 -9.64 -12.47
N ASP A 109 -20.73 -8.59 -13.32
CA ASP A 109 -21.16 -8.74 -14.72
C ASP A 109 -20.17 -9.64 -15.47
N ALA A 110 -18.86 -9.42 -15.26
CA ALA A 110 -17.81 -10.25 -15.88
C ALA A 110 -17.94 -11.74 -15.49
N LEU A 111 -18.27 -12.04 -14.23
CA LEU A 111 -18.56 -13.43 -13.82
C LEU A 111 -19.80 -13.99 -14.52
N SER A 112 -20.85 -13.18 -14.66
CA SER A 112 -22.07 -13.60 -15.36
C SER A 112 -21.79 -13.95 -16.82
N ASP A 113 -21.03 -13.09 -17.54
CA ASP A 113 -20.66 -13.34 -18.93
C ASP A 113 -19.88 -14.65 -19.10
N ILE A 114 -18.89 -14.87 -18.22
CA ILE A 114 -18.08 -16.12 -18.23
C ILE A 114 -18.96 -17.33 -17.92
N SER A 115 -19.93 -17.22 -17.00
CA SER A 115 -20.85 -18.32 -16.69
C SER A 115 -21.69 -18.71 -17.89
N ASN A 116 -22.05 -17.74 -18.73
CA ASN A 116 -22.79 -17.91 -19.98
C ASN A 116 -21.91 -18.34 -21.16
N GLY A 117 -20.62 -18.63 -20.94
CA GLY A 117 -19.67 -19.07 -21.95
C GLY A 117 -19.10 -17.93 -22.81
N SER A 118 -19.27 -16.67 -22.42
CA SER A 118 -18.75 -15.50 -23.12
C SER A 118 -17.50 -14.96 -22.42
N ARG A 119 -16.53 -14.47 -23.21
CA ARG A 119 -15.39 -13.73 -22.65
C ARG A 119 -15.83 -12.29 -22.38
N ALA A 120 -15.65 -11.83 -21.14
CA ALA A 120 -15.92 -10.45 -20.76
C ALA A 120 -14.69 -9.55 -21.04
N VAL A 121 -14.89 -8.38 -21.67
CA VAL A 121 -13.87 -7.34 -21.85
C VAL A 121 -14.47 -5.99 -21.48
N TYR A 122 -14.02 -5.46 -20.33
CA TYR A 122 -14.42 -4.17 -19.81
C TYR A 122 -13.20 -3.27 -19.74
N ASP A 123 -12.82 -2.66 -20.86
CA ASP A 123 -11.60 -1.87 -21.09
C ASP A 123 -11.84 -0.37 -21.29
N ALA A 124 -13.05 0.03 -21.69
CA ALA A 124 -13.39 1.42 -21.85
C ALA A 124 -13.19 2.20 -20.55
N TYR A 125 -12.52 3.35 -20.62
CA TYR A 125 -12.33 4.19 -19.44
C TYR A 125 -13.68 4.73 -18.93
N VAL A 126 -13.99 4.41 -17.70
CA VAL A 126 -15.13 4.98 -16.96
C VAL A 126 -14.55 5.77 -15.80
N LYS A 127 -15.07 7.00 -15.60
CA LYS A 127 -14.67 7.81 -14.44
C LYS A 127 -14.98 7.03 -13.16
N PRO A 128 -13.99 6.67 -12.34
CA PRO A 128 -14.22 5.83 -11.18
C PRO A 128 -15.09 6.52 -10.15
N GLU A 129 -16.13 5.82 -9.70
CA GLU A 129 -16.95 6.19 -8.55
C GLU A 129 -16.81 5.04 -7.52
N LYS A 130 -15.75 5.07 -6.74
CA LYS A 130 -15.53 4.06 -5.68
C LYS A 130 -16.21 4.56 -4.41
N GLN A 131 -17.39 4.02 -4.13
CA GLN A 131 -18.17 4.38 -2.96
C GLN A 131 -18.28 3.20 -2.00
N GLY A 132 -17.90 3.42 -0.72
CA GLY A 132 -18.34 2.62 0.40
C GLY A 132 -18.02 1.12 0.41
N HIS A 133 -17.15 0.66 -0.47
CA HIS A 133 -16.75 -0.74 -0.50
C HIS A 133 -15.48 -0.94 0.30
N PHE A 134 -15.60 -1.48 1.49
CA PHE A 134 -14.48 -1.94 2.30
C PHE A 134 -14.74 -3.41 2.67
N ARG A 135 -13.67 -4.10 3.04
CA ARG A 135 -13.76 -5.50 3.48
C ARG A 135 -14.75 -5.58 4.64
N GLY A 136 -15.74 -6.45 4.53
CA GLY A 136 -16.87 -6.56 5.44
C GLY A 136 -16.49 -6.83 6.91
N GLU A 137 -17.50 -7.01 7.75
CA GLU A 137 -17.38 -7.24 9.19
C GLU A 137 -16.24 -8.18 9.58
N GLY A 138 -15.47 -7.82 10.62
CA GLY A 138 -14.39 -8.65 11.18
C GLY A 138 -12.98 -8.34 10.68
N SER A 139 -12.77 -7.35 9.79
CA SER A 139 -11.42 -6.88 9.44
C SER A 139 -11.00 -5.72 10.34
N ALA A 140 -9.87 -5.86 11.04
CA ALA A 140 -9.31 -4.75 11.81
C ALA A 140 -8.80 -3.60 10.94
N ILE A 141 -8.51 -3.84 9.65
CA ILE A 141 -8.00 -2.85 8.70
C ILE A 141 -9.04 -2.57 7.64
N ALA A 142 -9.40 -1.30 7.47
CA ALA A 142 -10.20 -0.80 6.35
C ALA A 142 -9.35 0.06 5.42
N ARG A 143 -9.32 -0.28 4.14
CA ARG A 143 -8.62 0.49 3.10
C ARG A 143 -9.60 1.36 2.37
N ILE A 144 -9.47 2.66 2.57
CA ILE A 144 -10.40 3.66 2.04
C ILE A 144 -9.73 4.40 0.87
N PRO A 145 -10.11 4.12 -0.37
CA PRO A 145 -9.67 4.92 -1.51
C PRO A 145 -10.17 6.36 -1.38
N ILE A 146 -9.26 7.34 -1.48
CA ILE A 146 -9.62 8.77 -1.43
C ILE A 146 -9.60 9.44 -2.80
N SER A 147 -8.84 8.87 -3.73
CA SER A 147 -8.79 9.28 -5.12
C SER A 147 -8.34 8.14 -6.02
N GLU A 148 -8.56 8.29 -7.31
CA GLU A 148 -8.06 7.43 -8.38
C GLU A 148 -7.22 8.26 -9.34
N GLY A 149 -6.25 7.63 -10.01
CA GLY A 149 -5.37 8.33 -10.95
C GLY A 149 -4.31 9.19 -10.28
N CYS A 150 -3.54 9.94 -11.07
CA CYS A 150 -2.41 10.72 -10.57
C CYS A 150 -2.31 12.07 -11.29
N LEU A 151 -1.96 13.12 -10.53
CA LEU A 151 -1.74 14.45 -11.06
C LEU A 151 -0.39 14.54 -11.77
N SER A 152 0.66 13.98 -11.17
CA SER A 152 2.05 14.07 -11.65
C SER A 152 2.29 13.25 -12.93
N SER A 153 3.36 13.59 -13.66
CA SER A 153 3.76 12.93 -14.90
C SER A 153 5.22 12.46 -14.85
N CYS A 154 5.55 11.69 -13.79
CA CYS A 154 6.91 11.17 -13.59
C CYS A 154 7.35 10.29 -14.76
N SER A 155 8.55 10.56 -15.30
CA SER A 155 9.08 9.90 -16.50
C SER A 155 9.34 8.40 -16.36
N PHE A 156 9.42 7.88 -15.14
CA PHE A 156 9.65 6.46 -14.83
C PHE A 156 8.36 5.67 -14.58
N CYS A 157 7.20 6.36 -14.46
CA CYS A 157 5.96 5.77 -13.95
C CYS A 157 4.91 5.60 -15.06
N GLU A 158 4.27 4.44 -15.11
CA GLU A 158 3.13 4.18 -16.01
C GLU A 158 1.78 4.14 -15.28
N THR A 159 1.77 4.45 -13.97
CA THR A 159 0.57 4.36 -13.15
C THR A 159 -0.55 5.28 -13.66
N LYS A 160 -0.21 6.50 -14.12
CA LYS A 160 -1.17 7.43 -14.71
C LYS A 160 -1.80 6.85 -15.98
N PHE A 161 -1.05 6.10 -16.78
CA PHE A 161 -1.59 5.40 -17.94
C PHE A 161 -2.58 4.30 -17.53
N ALA A 162 -2.26 3.54 -16.47
CA ALA A 162 -3.10 2.45 -15.99
C ALA A 162 -4.38 2.92 -15.26
N ARG A 163 -4.36 4.10 -14.61
CA ARG A 163 -5.42 4.55 -13.70
C ARG A 163 -6.02 5.92 -14.03
N GLY A 164 -5.50 6.57 -15.06
CA GLY A 164 -6.02 7.84 -15.58
C GLY A 164 -5.54 9.08 -14.82
N PRO A 165 -6.17 10.23 -15.12
CA PRO A 165 -5.92 11.49 -14.42
C PRO A 165 -6.47 11.45 -13.00
N LEU A 166 -6.02 12.39 -12.16
CA LEU A 166 -6.52 12.53 -10.79
C LEU A 166 -8.04 12.73 -10.79
N ASN A 167 -8.72 11.94 -9.98
CA ASN A 167 -10.13 12.06 -9.65
C ASN A 167 -10.30 11.85 -8.14
N SER A 168 -10.36 12.91 -7.37
CA SER A 168 -10.58 12.88 -5.92
C SER A 168 -12.04 12.56 -5.60
N PHE A 169 -12.29 11.70 -4.63
CA PHE A 169 -13.63 11.42 -4.15
C PHE A 169 -14.10 12.51 -3.18
N SER A 170 -15.40 12.67 -3.01
CA SER A 170 -15.97 13.66 -2.10
C SER A 170 -15.57 13.32 -0.65
N SER A 171 -15.15 14.32 0.14
CA SER A 171 -14.84 14.15 1.56
C SER A 171 -16.01 13.54 2.35
N ASN A 172 -17.25 13.95 2.07
CA ASN A 172 -18.43 13.38 2.71
C ASN A 172 -18.60 11.88 2.44
N VAL A 173 -18.27 11.42 1.22
CA VAL A 173 -18.34 9.99 0.88
C VAL A 173 -17.24 9.23 1.59
N ILE A 174 -16.03 9.78 1.65
CA ILE A 174 -14.90 9.19 2.35
C ILE A 174 -15.19 9.09 3.86
N LEU A 175 -15.65 10.17 4.49
CA LEU A 175 -15.97 10.19 5.93
C LEU A 175 -17.06 9.18 6.28
N ARG A 176 -18.13 9.09 5.49
CA ARG A 176 -19.16 8.05 5.67
C ARG A 176 -18.59 6.64 5.55
N SER A 177 -17.68 6.41 4.60
CA SER A 177 -17.02 5.11 4.45
C SER A 177 -16.16 4.76 5.66
N ILE A 178 -15.46 5.74 6.25
CA ILE A 178 -14.68 5.57 7.48
C ILE A 178 -15.60 5.26 8.66
N GLU A 179 -16.69 6.02 8.85
CA GLU A 179 -17.68 5.75 9.92
C GLU A 179 -18.27 4.33 9.81
N MET A 180 -18.65 3.92 8.61
CA MET A 180 -19.16 2.57 8.38
C MET A 180 -18.12 1.50 8.69
N ALA A 181 -16.85 1.73 8.32
CA ALA A 181 -15.76 0.82 8.62
C ALA A 181 -15.52 0.68 10.13
N ILE A 182 -15.51 1.80 10.88
CA ILE A 182 -15.36 1.82 12.34
C ILE A 182 -16.53 1.07 13.00
N LYS A 183 -17.77 1.32 12.56
CA LYS A 183 -18.97 0.59 13.05
C LYS A 183 -18.90 -0.90 12.72
N GLY A 184 -18.29 -1.27 11.59
CA GLY A 184 -18.05 -2.65 11.18
C GLY A 184 -16.89 -3.36 11.91
N GLY A 185 -16.22 -2.66 12.86
CA GLY A 185 -15.14 -3.21 13.70
C GLY A 185 -13.73 -2.89 13.23
N ALA A 186 -13.55 -2.10 12.17
CA ALA A 186 -12.22 -1.65 11.77
C ALA A 186 -11.62 -0.72 12.84
N ARG A 187 -10.33 -0.88 13.10
CA ARG A 187 -9.53 -0.09 14.04
C ARG A 187 -8.37 0.63 13.35
N GLU A 188 -7.94 0.17 12.19
CA GLU A 188 -6.96 0.84 11.34
C GLU A 188 -7.65 1.28 10.04
N ILE A 189 -7.55 2.57 9.73
CA ILE A 189 -8.09 3.18 8.52
C ILE A 189 -6.91 3.59 7.63
N GLU A 190 -6.71 2.88 6.54
CA GLU A 190 -5.68 3.22 5.55
C GLU A 190 -6.27 4.09 4.46
N LEU A 191 -6.02 5.41 4.50
CA LEU A 191 -6.35 6.31 3.39
C LEU A 191 -5.40 6.03 2.23
N THR A 192 -5.91 5.64 1.08
CA THR A 192 -5.09 5.18 -0.04
C THR A 192 -5.44 5.80 -1.38
N SER A 193 -4.41 6.03 -2.19
CA SER A 193 -4.49 6.43 -3.60
C SER A 193 -3.15 6.17 -4.29
N GLN A 194 -2.98 6.58 -5.56
CA GLN A 194 -1.66 6.63 -6.20
C GLN A 194 -0.75 7.68 -5.59
N ASP A 195 -1.34 8.77 -5.12
CA ASP A 195 -0.68 9.89 -4.46
C ASP A 195 -1.72 10.58 -3.56
N THR A 196 -1.65 10.31 -2.26
CA THR A 196 -2.57 10.93 -1.30
C THR A 196 -2.29 12.42 -1.13
N GLY A 197 -1.05 12.87 -1.41
CA GLY A 197 -0.67 14.27 -1.36
C GLY A 197 -1.33 15.14 -2.44
N ALA A 198 -1.80 14.53 -3.53
CA ALA A 198 -2.52 15.23 -4.59
C ALA A 198 -4.04 15.30 -4.33
N TYR A 199 -4.55 14.62 -3.28
CA TYR A 199 -5.99 14.62 -2.99
C TYR A 199 -6.54 16.05 -2.88
N GLY A 200 -7.68 16.27 -3.52
CA GLY A 200 -8.42 17.53 -3.45
C GLY A 200 -7.92 18.62 -4.40
N ALA A 201 -6.77 18.45 -5.07
CA ALA A 201 -6.27 19.44 -6.03
C ALA A 201 -7.27 19.74 -7.18
N ASP A 202 -8.14 18.79 -7.50
CA ASP A 202 -9.25 18.91 -8.46
C ASP A 202 -10.59 19.35 -7.80
N ARG A 203 -10.62 19.62 -6.47
CA ARG A 203 -11.86 19.87 -5.69
C ARG A 203 -11.78 21.03 -4.68
N ARG A 204 -10.77 21.87 -4.69
CA ARG A 204 -10.57 22.96 -3.72
C ARG A 204 -10.55 22.51 -2.25
N THR A 205 -9.91 21.38 -1.97
CA THR A 205 -9.64 20.84 -0.64
C THR A 205 -8.27 20.14 -0.69
N ASP A 206 -7.79 19.60 0.42
CA ASP A 206 -6.53 18.86 0.49
C ASP A 206 -6.60 17.69 1.48
N ILE A 207 -5.51 16.94 1.55
CA ILE A 207 -5.42 15.77 2.43
C ILE A 207 -5.41 16.14 3.92
N ALA A 208 -4.88 17.32 4.29
CA ALA A 208 -4.82 17.75 5.67
C ALA A 208 -6.23 18.03 6.22
N GLU A 209 -7.07 18.73 5.45
CA GLU A 209 -8.49 18.95 5.80
C GLU A 209 -9.25 17.62 5.94
N LEU A 210 -9.02 16.67 5.02
CA LEU A 210 -9.67 15.36 5.09
C LEU A 210 -9.24 14.58 6.33
N VAL A 211 -7.93 14.54 6.63
CA VAL A 211 -7.39 13.81 7.78
C VAL A 211 -7.86 14.44 9.08
N HIS A 212 -7.89 15.78 9.15
CA HIS A 212 -8.42 16.48 10.32
C HIS A 212 -9.88 16.08 10.59
N ALA A 213 -10.75 16.20 9.56
CA ALA A 213 -12.16 15.82 9.70
C ALA A 213 -12.34 14.33 10.03
N ALA A 214 -11.52 13.46 9.48
CA ALA A 214 -11.57 12.03 9.76
C ALA A 214 -11.09 11.69 11.19
N SER A 215 -10.14 12.45 11.73
CA SER A 215 -9.60 12.23 13.07
C SER A 215 -10.57 12.63 14.18
N GLU A 216 -11.58 13.45 13.87
CA GLU A 216 -12.65 13.88 14.81
C GLU A 216 -13.83 12.89 14.88
N LEU A 217 -13.82 11.82 14.05
CA LEU A 217 -14.85 10.80 14.10
C LEU A 217 -14.79 10.00 15.42
N ASP A 218 -15.95 9.62 15.93
CA ASP A 218 -16.07 8.85 17.16
C ASP A 218 -15.52 7.42 17.01
N GLY A 219 -14.77 6.96 17.99
CA GLY A 219 -14.29 5.58 18.10
C GLY A 219 -12.80 5.45 18.39
N ASP A 220 -12.41 4.25 18.80
CA ASP A 220 -10.99 3.88 19.01
C ASP A 220 -10.41 3.34 17.72
N PHE A 221 -9.70 4.14 16.97
CA PHE A 221 -9.09 3.77 15.70
C PHE A 221 -7.80 4.55 15.43
N ARG A 222 -7.09 4.18 14.39
CA ARG A 222 -5.91 4.88 13.90
C ARG A 222 -6.00 5.09 12.39
N ILE A 223 -5.61 6.27 11.92
CA ILE A 223 -5.55 6.64 10.50
C ILE A 223 -4.11 6.53 10.03
N ARG A 224 -3.90 5.78 8.95
CA ARG A 224 -2.65 5.78 8.19
C ARG A 224 -2.85 6.57 6.91
N ILE A 225 -2.08 7.62 6.73
CA ILE A 225 -2.02 8.39 5.49
C ILE A 225 -1.16 7.62 4.49
N GLY A 226 -1.63 7.45 3.26
CA GLY A 226 -0.90 6.81 2.18
C GLY A 226 0.36 7.56 1.77
N MET A 227 0.93 7.22 0.61
CA MET A 227 2.11 7.88 0.07
C MET A 227 1.79 9.32 -0.33
N LEU A 228 2.63 10.25 0.12
CA LEU A 228 2.54 11.69 -0.10
C LEU A 228 3.67 12.14 -1.04
N ASN A 229 3.35 12.55 -2.27
CA ASN A 229 4.36 13.12 -3.15
C ASN A 229 4.83 14.48 -2.60
N PRO A 230 6.14 14.65 -2.33
CA PRO A 230 6.68 15.90 -1.79
C PRO A 230 6.31 17.15 -2.59
N GLU A 231 6.14 17.02 -3.90
CA GLU A 231 5.74 18.09 -4.83
C GLU A 231 4.49 18.87 -4.38
N HIS A 232 3.59 18.24 -3.63
CA HIS A 232 2.32 18.86 -3.25
C HIS A 232 2.30 19.38 -1.82
N LEU A 233 3.20 18.89 -0.94
CA LEU A 233 3.14 19.12 0.50
C LEU A 233 3.36 20.59 0.90
N HIS A 234 4.21 21.33 0.20
CA HIS A 234 4.55 22.72 0.54
C HIS A 234 3.31 23.63 0.67
N LYS A 235 2.19 23.27 0.03
CA LYS A 235 0.97 24.06 0.04
C LYS A 235 0.19 23.97 1.34
N TYR A 236 0.33 22.88 2.08
CA TYR A 236 -0.50 22.55 3.25
C TYR A 236 0.30 21.84 4.36
N ILE A 237 1.63 21.97 4.38
CA ILE A 237 2.47 21.24 5.34
C ILE A 237 2.13 21.58 6.79
N ASP A 238 1.86 22.86 7.10
CA ASP A 238 1.46 23.27 8.47
C ASP A 238 0.15 22.62 8.90
N SER A 239 -0.88 22.66 8.05
CA SER A 239 -2.17 22.01 8.33
C SER A 239 -2.03 20.50 8.45
N LEU A 240 -1.15 19.88 7.66
CA LEU A 240 -0.87 18.44 7.75
C LEU A 240 -0.16 18.09 9.06
N ILE A 241 0.77 18.93 9.52
CA ILE A 241 1.44 18.78 10.81
C ILE A 241 0.41 18.86 11.94
N ASP A 242 -0.54 19.79 11.86
CA ASP A 242 -1.61 19.90 12.86
C ASP A 242 -2.51 18.65 12.86
N ALA A 243 -2.86 18.12 11.70
CA ALA A 243 -3.59 16.85 11.58
C ALA A 243 -2.82 15.66 12.20
N TYR A 244 -1.50 15.62 12.05
CA TYR A 244 -0.66 14.59 12.67
C TYR A 244 -0.61 14.68 14.21
N LYS A 245 -1.01 15.79 14.84
CA LYS A 245 -1.05 15.89 16.32
C LYS A 245 -2.17 15.06 16.94
N SER A 246 -3.23 14.76 16.19
CA SER A 246 -4.34 13.91 16.68
C SER A 246 -3.83 12.51 17.06
N ASP A 247 -4.28 11.99 18.20
CA ASP A 247 -3.94 10.62 18.63
C ASP A 247 -4.51 9.56 17.72
N ASN A 248 -5.56 9.87 16.97
CA ASN A 248 -6.15 8.99 15.99
C ASN A 248 -5.33 8.89 14.69
N VAL A 249 -4.25 9.68 14.52
CA VAL A 249 -3.40 9.64 13.32
C VAL A 249 -2.04 9.05 13.66
N TYR A 250 -1.65 7.97 12.97
CA TYR A 250 -0.31 7.42 13.09
C TYR A 250 0.75 8.46 12.76
N LYS A 251 1.77 8.58 13.58
CA LYS A 251 2.92 9.46 13.36
C LYS A 251 3.86 8.82 12.32
N PHE A 252 3.36 8.71 11.11
CA PHE A 252 4.04 8.06 9.98
C PHE A 252 3.79 8.81 8.68
N ALA A 253 4.87 9.25 8.02
CA ALA A 253 4.81 9.90 6.71
C ALA A 253 5.59 9.07 5.68
N HIS A 254 4.95 8.71 4.56
CA HIS A 254 5.62 8.08 3.43
C HIS A 254 5.88 9.12 2.33
N LEU A 255 7.11 9.59 2.26
CA LEU A 255 7.57 10.67 1.37
C LEU A 255 8.58 10.13 0.34
N PRO A 256 8.17 9.70 -0.86
CA PRO A 256 9.05 9.11 -1.85
C PRO A 256 9.91 10.14 -2.56
N VAL A 257 11.16 10.31 -2.14
CA VAL A 257 12.09 11.28 -2.74
C VAL A 257 12.63 10.82 -4.09
N GLN A 258 12.79 9.53 -4.31
CA GLN A 258 13.25 8.85 -5.52
C GLN A 258 14.75 8.99 -5.82
N SER A 259 15.37 10.17 -5.64
CA SER A 259 16.80 10.45 -5.85
C SER A 259 17.28 11.58 -4.93
N GLY A 260 18.55 11.57 -4.56
CA GLY A 260 19.22 12.66 -3.84
C GLY A 260 19.94 13.66 -4.75
N SER A 261 19.69 13.62 -6.06
CA SER A 261 20.27 14.53 -7.05
C SER A 261 19.18 15.36 -7.74
N ASP A 262 19.25 16.68 -7.66
CA ASP A 262 18.31 17.59 -8.33
C ASP A 262 18.29 17.41 -9.84
N ARG A 263 19.43 17.06 -10.43
CA ARG A 263 19.53 16.76 -11.86
C ARG A 263 18.69 15.53 -12.21
N VAL A 264 18.84 14.46 -11.44
CA VAL A 264 18.09 13.21 -11.66
C VAL A 264 16.61 13.40 -11.34
N LEU A 265 16.26 14.17 -10.28
CA LEU A 265 14.87 14.51 -9.97
C LEU A 265 14.21 15.26 -11.13
N ARG A 266 14.88 16.22 -11.72
CA ARG A 266 14.40 16.94 -12.92
C ARG A 266 14.17 15.99 -14.09
N ASP A 267 15.11 15.09 -14.37
CA ASP A 267 14.99 14.07 -15.44
C ASP A 267 13.85 13.09 -15.15
N MET A 268 13.57 12.82 -13.89
CA MET A 268 12.43 12.02 -13.43
C MET A 268 11.08 12.75 -13.54
N GLY A 269 11.09 14.06 -13.81
CA GLY A 269 9.88 14.90 -13.81
C GLY A 269 9.34 15.15 -12.41
N ARG A 270 10.25 15.33 -11.43
CA ARG A 270 9.91 15.69 -10.05
C ARG A 270 10.11 17.20 -9.87
N ASN A 271 9.06 17.93 -9.45
CA ASN A 271 9.04 19.39 -9.41
C ASN A 271 9.37 19.93 -8.00
N TYR A 272 10.46 19.45 -7.43
CA TYR A 272 11.02 19.92 -6.16
C TYR A 272 12.53 19.66 -6.13
N LEU A 273 13.24 20.41 -5.29
CA LEU A 273 14.66 20.25 -5.03
C LEU A 273 14.90 19.35 -3.81
N VAL A 274 16.08 18.76 -3.73
CA VAL A 274 16.49 17.92 -2.58
C VAL A 274 16.46 18.74 -1.29
N GLU A 275 16.89 20.00 -1.32
CA GLU A 275 16.86 20.91 -0.16
C GLU A 275 15.43 21.16 0.34
N GLU A 276 14.47 21.36 -0.56
CA GLU A 276 13.05 21.53 -0.21
C GLU A 276 12.50 20.26 0.45
N PHE A 277 12.85 19.10 -0.09
CA PHE A 277 12.48 17.81 0.51
C PHE A 277 13.08 17.64 1.92
N GLU A 278 14.38 17.93 2.09
CA GLU A 278 15.05 17.87 3.40
C GLU A 278 14.41 18.86 4.39
N GLY A 279 14.07 20.07 3.95
CA GLY A 279 13.34 21.05 4.75
C GLY A 279 12.03 20.51 5.29
N MET A 280 11.17 19.96 4.41
CA MET A 280 9.89 19.34 4.80
C MET A 280 10.08 18.16 5.78
N ALA A 281 11.04 17.28 5.51
CA ALA A 281 11.32 16.14 6.38
C ALA A 281 11.80 16.56 7.79
N ASN A 282 12.65 17.58 7.85
CA ASN A 282 13.16 18.14 9.10
C ASN A 282 12.07 18.89 9.87
N GLU A 283 11.19 19.61 9.17
CA GLU A 283 10.06 20.30 9.78
C GLU A 283 9.08 19.32 10.43
N LEU A 284 8.70 18.24 9.72
CA LEU A 284 7.90 17.17 10.27
C LEU A 284 8.53 16.57 11.53
N LYS A 285 9.83 16.27 11.51
CA LYS A 285 10.54 15.70 12.67
C LYS A 285 10.64 16.65 13.85
N SER A 286 10.80 17.95 13.60
CA SER A 286 10.92 18.96 14.65
C SER A 286 9.58 19.21 15.36
N LYS A 287 8.47 19.22 14.59
CA LYS A 287 7.12 19.49 15.11
C LYS A 287 6.40 18.23 15.62
N ILE A 288 6.83 17.04 15.17
CA ILE A 288 6.27 15.74 15.55
C ILE A 288 7.43 14.79 15.91
N PRO A 289 7.95 14.85 17.15
CA PRO A 289 9.19 14.14 17.54
C PRO A 289 9.18 12.62 17.30
N GLU A 290 8.01 11.99 17.38
CA GLU A 290 7.85 10.53 17.18
C GLU A 290 7.60 10.12 15.73
N ILE A 291 7.58 11.06 14.78
CA ILE A 291 7.23 10.72 13.41
C ILE A 291 8.28 9.81 12.76
N SER A 292 7.82 8.72 12.20
CA SER A 292 8.59 7.84 11.32
C SER A 292 8.44 8.30 9.88
N ILE A 293 9.55 8.55 9.19
CA ILE A 293 9.53 8.91 7.77
C ILE A 293 10.03 7.72 6.95
N ALA A 294 9.18 7.22 6.05
CA ALA A 294 9.54 6.26 5.02
C ALA A 294 9.77 6.97 3.68
N THR A 295 10.64 6.40 2.85
CA THR A 295 10.90 6.91 1.49
C THR A 295 11.07 5.77 0.48
N ASP A 296 10.93 6.12 -0.81
CA ASP A 296 11.27 5.25 -1.93
C ASP A 296 12.47 5.83 -2.67
N MET A 297 13.40 4.96 -3.06
CA MET A 297 14.59 5.29 -3.85
C MET A 297 14.63 4.44 -5.11
N ILE A 298 14.84 5.08 -6.26
CA ILE A 298 15.05 4.41 -7.54
C ILE A 298 16.54 4.42 -7.87
N VAL A 299 17.15 3.24 -7.95
CA VAL A 299 18.56 3.05 -8.28
C VAL A 299 18.71 2.66 -9.75
N GLY A 300 19.65 3.29 -10.42
CA GLY A 300 19.95 3.00 -11.81
C GLY A 300 18.98 3.65 -12.80
N TYR A 301 18.43 4.82 -12.46
CA TYR A 301 17.74 5.65 -13.44
C TYR A 301 18.69 5.95 -14.60
N PRO A 302 18.25 5.95 -15.87
CA PRO A 302 19.14 5.96 -17.04
C PRO A 302 20.18 7.08 -17.08
N THR A 303 19.90 8.22 -16.50
CA THR A 303 20.84 9.38 -16.46
C THR A 303 21.64 9.45 -15.16
N GLU A 304 21.43 8.55 -14.19
CA GLU A 304 22.11 8.57 -12.89
C GLU A 304 23.63 8.29 -13.05
N SER A 305 24.47 9.26 -12.74
CA SER A 305 25.94 9.11 -12.66
C SER A 305 26.38 8.59 -11.29
N ASP A 306 27.68 8.28 -11.11
CA ASP A 306 28.21 7.92 -9.79
C ASP A 306 28.09 9.04 -8.76
N PRO A 307 28.40 10.31 -9.08
CA PRO A 307 28.14 11.41 -8.16
C PRO A 307 26.67 11.56 -7.75
N ASP A 308 25.70 11.34 -8.65
CA ASP A 308 24.28 11.38 -8.33
C ASP A 308 23.86 10.28 -7.35
N PHE A 309 24.39 9.09 -7.56
CA PHE A 309 24.17 7.97 -6.64
C PHE A 309 24.76 8.27 -5.25
N GLU A 310 25.97 8.84 -5.18
CA GLU A 310 26.58 9.25 -3.91
C GLU A 310 25.77 10.37 -3.21
N MET A 311 25.18 11.31 -3.95
CA MET A 311 24.26 12.30 -3.39
C MET A 311 23.04 11.61 -2.75
N SER A 312 22.49 10.59 -3.39
CA SER A 312 21.38 9.81 -2.85
C SER A 312 21.76 9.05 -1.56
N MET A 313 22.96 8.47 -1.50
CA MET A 313 23.47 7.81 -0.28
C MET A 313 23.62 8.81 0.87
N ARG A 314 24.19 10.00 0.61
CA ARG A 314 24.33 11.06 1.61
C ARG A 314 22.99 11.61 2.09
N LEU A 315 22.00 11.76 1.20
CA LEU A 315 20.65 12.17 1.58
C LEU A 315 20.03 11.21 2.59
N ILE A 316 20.17 9.90 2.34
CA ILE A 316 19.66 8.86 3.25
C ILE A 316 20.26 9.03 4.65
N GLU A 317 21.56 9.28 4.76
CA GLU A 317 22.25 9.45 6.04
C GLU A 317 21.85 10.76 6.75
N ARG A 318 21.74 11.87 6.01
CA ARG A 318 21.35 13.18 6.59
C ARG A 318 19.92 13.18 7.12
N VAL A 319 18.97 12.71 6.29
CA VAL A 319 17.56 12.67 6.71
C VAL A 319 17.30 11.60 7.77
N GLY A 320 17.98 10.47 7.74
CA GLY A 320 17.78 9.41 8.75
C GLY A 320 16.38 8.83 8.70
N PHE A 321 16.00 8.24 7.58
CA PHE A 321 14.71 7.58 7.39
C PHE A 321 14.53 6.37 8.31
N SER A 322 13.31 6.14 8.77
CA SER A 322 12.93 4.94 9.51
C SER A 322 12.74 3.73 8.60
N ARG A 323 12.40 3.95 7.32
CA ARG A 323 12.26 2.91 6.31
C ARG A 323 12.61 3.43 4.91
N ILE A 324 13.31 2.62 4.14
CA ILE A 324 13.74 2.96 2.79
C ILE A 324 13.40 1.80 1.84
N ASN A 325 12.51 2.04 0.90
CA ASN A 325 12.16 1.08 -0.13
C ASN A 325 13.08 1.29 -1.34
N VAL A 326 14.07 0.43 -1.48
CA VAL A 326 15.01 0.48 -2.62
C VAL A 326 14.43 -0.26 -3.80
N SER A 327 14.30 0.40 -4.94
CA SER A 327 13.82 -0.17 -6.18
C SER A 327 14.82 0.03 -7.30
N ARG A 328 15.11 -1.05 -8.04
CA ARG A 328 15.86 -0.94 -9.29
C ARG A 328 14.98 -0.30 -10.35
N PHE A 329 15.51 0.67 -11.10
CA PHE A 329 14.82 1.20 -12.26
C PHE A 329 14.48 0.07 -13.26
N SER A 330 13.26 0.10 -13.78
CA SER A 330 12.75 -0.84 -14.78
C SER A 330 12.02 -0.08 -15.86
N LYS A 331 12.31 -0.41 -17.12
CA LYS A 331 11.57 0.12 -18.27
C LYS A 331 10.08 -0.18 -18.14
N ARG A 332 9.25 0.85 -18.37
CA ARG A 332 7.80 0.71 -18.46
C ARG A 332 7.34 1.22 -19.82
N PRO A 333 6.53 0.45 -20.58
CA PRO A 333 6.23 0.77 -21.98
C PRO A 333 5.71 2.20 -22.19
N HIS A 334 4.87 2.69 -21.29
CA HIS A 334 4.21 3.99 -21.39
C HIS A 334 4.93 5.11 -20.62
N ALA A 335 6.07 4.83 -20.00
CA ALA A 335 6.86 5.81 -19.26
C ALA A 335 7.92 6.47 -20.18
N GLY A 336 8.09 7.80 -20.05
CA GLY A 336 9.03 8.56 -20.88
C GLY A 336 10.46 8.05 -20.83
N ALA A 337 10.94 7.63 -19.67
CA ALA A 337 12.29 7.08 -19.46
C ALA A 337 12.52 5.71 -20.14
N SER A 338 11.47 5.07 -20.67
CA SER A 338 11.61 3.82 -21.43
C SER A 338 12.46 3.96 -22.69
N LYS A 339 12.52 5.17 -23.26
CA LYS A 339 13.27 5.49 -24.48
C LYS A 339 14.75 5.73 -24.21
N LEU A 340 15.14 5.91 -22.96
CA LEU A 340 16.52 6.22 -22.56
C LEU A 340 17.39 4.95 -22.56
N LYS A 341 18.70 5.14 -22.86
CA LYS A 341 19.69 4.07 -22.78
C LYS A 341 19.90 3.65 -21.34
N GLN A 342 19.70 2.37 -21.04
CA GLN A 342 19.84 1.83 -19.69
C GLN A 342 21.31 1.76 -19.26
N LEU A 343 21.55 1.93 -17.95
CA LEU A 343 22.85 1.68 -17.35
C LEU A 343 23.20 0.19 -17.43
N LYS A 344 24.50 -0.12 -17.38
CA LYS A 344 24.98 -1.50 -17.33
C LYS A 344 24.40 -2.21 -16.10
N SER A 345 23.89 -3.43 -16.30
CA SER A 345 23.24 -4.21 -15.24
C SER A 345 24.11 -4.41 -14.00
N GLU A 346 25.42 -4.56 -14.19
CA GLU A 346 26.38 -4.76 -13.09
C GLU A 346 26.49 -3.49 -12.23
N VAL A 347 26.57 -2.29 -12.83
CA VAL A 347 26.60 -1.02 -12.11
C VAL A 347 25.35 -0.88 -11.26
N VAL A 348 24.17 -1.10 -11.84
CA VAL A 348 22.90 -0.99 -11.13
C VAL A 348 22.82 -2.01 -10.00
N LYS A 349 23.29 -3.24 -10.20
CA LYS A 349 23.34 -4.29 -9.18
C LYS A 349 24.21 -3.87 -7.98
N GLN A 350 25.41 -3.36 -8.23
CA GLN A 350 26.32 -2.90 -7.17
C GLN A 350 25.74 -1.73 -6.39
N ARG A 351 25.16 -0.73 -7.07
CA ARG A 351 24.47 0.39 -6.42
C ARG A 351 23.30 -0.08 -5.55
N CYS A 352 22.47 -1.01 -6.06
CA CYS A 352 21.37 -1.59 -5.27
C CYS A 352 21.87 -2.29 -4.01
N ILE A 353 22.94 -3.07 -4.10
CA ILE A 353 23.55 -3.76 -2.94
C ILE A 353 24.02 -2.73 -1.91
N SER A 354 24.73 -1.68 -2.34
CA SER A 354 25.25 -0.63 -1.45
C SER A 354 24.12 0.12 -0.76
N MET A 355 23.11 0.58 -1.51
CA MET A 355 21.97 1.28 -0.93
C MET A 355 21.14 0.38 -0.01
N TYR A 356 20.93 -0.89 -0.37
CA TYR A 356 20.22 -1.83 0.49
C TYR A 356 20.96 -2.06 1.83
N ARG A 357 22.29 -2.17 1.81
CA ARG A 357 23.07 -2.31 3.05
C ARG A 357 22.93 -1.07 3.95
N LEU A 358 23.00 0.13 3.37
CA LEU A 358 22.76 1.37 4.10
C LEU A 358 21.34 1.41 4.68
N SER A 359 20.32 1.16 3.86
CA SER A 359 18.92 1.10 4.26
C SER A 359 18.71 0.18 5.47
N ARG A 360 19.24 -1.04 5.42
CA ARG A 360 19.11 -2.02 6.51
C ARG A 360 19.77 -1.54 7.79
N ARG A 361 20.96 -0.93 7.69
CA ARG A 361 21.67 -0.35 8.85
C ARG A 361 20.83 0.75 9.51
N MET A 362 20.25 1.65 8.71
CA MET A 362 19.42 2.75 9.19
C MET A 362 18.12 2.25 9.83
N GLU A 363 17.44 1.31 9.19
CA GLU A 363 16.20 0.70 9.71
C GLU A 363 16.43 0.01 11.05
N ILE A 364 17.46 -0.84 11.15
CA ILE A 364 17.81 -1.53 12.40
C ILE A 364 18.15 -0.50 13.50
N GLY A 365 18.96 0.52 13.17
CA GLY A 365 19.29 1.58 14.11
C GLY A 365 18.06 2.35 14.62
N SER A 366 17.08 2.60 13.75
CA SER A 366 15.80 3.23 14.12
C SER A 366 14.97 2.36 15.07
N LEU A 367 14.93 1.04 14.83
CA LEU A 367 14.21 0.10 15.70
C LEU A 367 14.92 -0.10 17.06
N THR A 368 16.24 -0.14 17.07
CA THR A 368 17.02 -0.34 18.31
C THR A 368 16.85 0.82 19.30
N LYS A 369 16.63 2.04 18.82
CA LYS A 369 16.47 3.24 19.67
C LYS A 369 15.28 3.17 20.61
N VAL A 370 14.23 2.40 20.28
CA VAL A 370 13.00 2.31 21.07
C VAL A 370 12.93 1.06 21.96
N VAL A 371 14.01 0.26 22.01
CA VAL A 371 14.10 -0.88 22.91
C VAL A 371 14.16 -0.38 24.35
N GLY A 372 13.35 -0.96 25.25
CA GLY A 372 13.15 -0.53 26.63
C GLY A 372 11.98 0.45 26.83
N GLU A 373 11.41 0.99 25.76
CA GLU A 373 10.25 1.90 25.87
C GLU A 373 8.94 1.13 26.04
N ARG A 374 7.96 1.78 26.69
CA ARG A 374 6.56 1.32 26.73
C ARG A 374 5.78 1.99 25.61
N ARG A 375 4.95 1.21 24.91
CA ARG A 375 4.17 1.68 23.77
C ARG A 375 2.80 0.99 23.73
N THR A 376 1.78 1.73 23.33
CA THR A 376 0.49 1.15 22.96
C THR A 376 0.53 0.74 21.49
N ILE A 377 0.14 -0.49 21.20
CA ILE A 377 0.08 -1.03 19.83
C ILE A 377 -1.35 -1.45 19.48
N LEU A 378 -1.73 -1.24 18.23
CA LEU A 378 -2.94 -1.80 17.65
C LEU A 378 -2.59 -3.12 16.95
N LEU A 379 -3.20 -4.22 17.39
CA LEU A 379 -3.00 -5.55 16.80
C LEU A 379 -3.78 -5.68 15.50
N THR A 380 -3.11 -5.99 14.39
CA THR A 380 -3.71 -5.94 13.05
C THR A 380 -3.67 -7.26 12.29
N GLU A 381 -2.76 -8.18 12.66
CA GLU A 381 -2.56 -9.40 11.89
C GLU A 381 -2.16 -10.57 12.80
N ARG A 382 -2.73 -11.75 12.55
CA ARG A 382 -2.37 -13.00 13.22
C ARG A 382 -1.53 -13.86 12.28
N ASN A 383 -0.35 -14.25 12.74
CA ASN A 383 0.52 -15.22 12.09
C ASN A 383 0.45 -16.57 12.83
N ALA A 384 1.13 -17.60 12.31
CA ALA A 384 1.11 -18.94 12.91
C ALA A 384 1.54 -18.92 14.39
N ASP A 385 2.65 -18.22 14.72
CA ASP A 385 3.28 -18.26 16.05
C ASP A 385 3.28 -16.89 16.76
N SER A 386 2.58 -15.89 16.22
CA SER A 386 2.58 -14.54 16.77
C SER A 386 1.37 -13.75 16.32
N ILE A 387 1.09 -12.66 17.03
CA ILE A 387 0.20 -11.61 16.56
C ILE A 387 1.02 -10.35 16.38
N THR A 388 0.80 -9.65 15.29
CA THR A 388 1.53 -8.41 14.98
C THR A 388 0.60 -7.21 15.00
N GLY A 389 1.16 -6.07 15.39
CA GLY A 389 0.46 -4.80 15.42
C GLY A 389 1.36 -3.64 15.02
N ARG A 390 0.83 -2.43 15.20
CA ARG A 390 1.52 -1.17 14.90
C ARG A 390 1.55 -0.28 16.14
N ASP A 391 2.73 0.31 16.43
CA ASP A 391 2.83 1.38 17.40
C ASP A 391 2.35 2.72 16.80
N GLN A 392 2.30 3.78 17.59
CA GLN A 392 1.86 5.11 17.14
C GLN A 392 2.74 5.67 15.99
N SER A 393 4.01 5.26 15.88
CA SER A 393 4.90 5.60 14.77
C SER A 393 4.83 4.64 13.59
N TYR A 394 3.81 3.78 13.56
CA TYR A 394 3.55 2.77 12.52
C TYR A 394 4.64 1.69 12.40
N ARG A 395 5.46 1.50 13.45
CA ARG A 395 6.45 0.42 13.49
C ARG A 395 5.75 -0.90 13.77
N GLN A 396 6.17 -1.95 13.09
CA GLN A 396 5.62 -3.28 13.34
C GLN A 396 6.17 -3.84 14.66
N VAL A 397 5.28 -4.35 15.50
CA VAL A 397 5.59 -5.01 16.77
C VAL A 397 4.98 -6.41 16.77
N ALA A 398 5.77 -7.42 17.10
CA ALA A 398 5.32 -8.80 17.22
C ALA A 398 5.19 -9.19 18.70
N LEU A 399 4.06 -9.82 19.05
CA LEU A 399 3.81 -10.47 20.34
C LEU A 399 3.73 -11.97 20.11
N ARG A 400 4.33 -12.76 21.03
CA ARG A 400 4.28 -14.21 21.01
C ARG A 400 3.34 -14.80 22.06
N GLU A 401 2.93 -14.00 23.02
CA GLU A 401 2.03 -14.41 24.09
C GLU A 401 0.62 -14.67 23.52
N PRO A 402 -0.05 -15.76 23.95
CA PRO A 402 -1.41 -16.07 23.55
C PRO A 402 -2.45 -15.17 24.23
N GLY A 403 -3.69 -15.20 23.73
CA GLY A 403 -4.83 -14.56 24.41
C GLY A 403 -5.27 -13.23 23.82
N PHE A 404 -4.51 -12.65 22.87
CA PHE A 404 -4.86 -11.39 22.21
C PHE A 404 -5.68 -11.61 20.92
N ARG A 405 -6.45 -10.59 20.54
CA ARG A 405 -7.26 -10.58 19.32
C ARG A 405 -6.83 -9.44 18.39
N VAL A 406 -7.01 -9.68 17.11
CA VAL A 406 -6.87 -8.61 16.10
C VAL A 406 -7.92 -7.53 16.36
N GLY A 407 -7.51 -6.25 16.29
CA GLY A 407 -8.33 -5.10 16.62
C GLY A 407 -8.18 -4.59 18.06
N GLU A 408 -7.44 -5.29 18.91
CA GLU A 408 -7.18 -4.82 20.29
C GLU A 408 -6.02 -3.83 20.35
N PHE A 409 -6.15 -2.82 21.24
CA PHE A 409 -5.03 -1.97 21.67
C PHE A 409 -4.38 -2.61 22.88
N VAL A 410 -3.06 -2.76 22.86
CA VAL A 410 -2.29 -3.42 23.92
C VAL A 410 -1.07 -2.60 24.30
N ASP A 411 -0.89 -2.38 25.61
CA ASP A 411 0.33 -1.76 26.12
C ASP A 411 1.44 -2.81 26.21
N VAL A 412 2.59 -2.48 25.64
CA VAL A 412 3.75 -3.38 25.57
C VAL A 412 5.04 -2.68 25.99
N GLU A 413 5.95 -3.42 26.57
CA GLU A 413 7.35 -3.06 26.67
C GLU A 413 8.10 -3.62 25.46
N ILE A 414 8.86 -2.79 24.78
CA ILE A 414 9.71 -3.23 23.66
C ILE A 414 10.96 -3.87 24.22
N ILE A 415 11.07 -5.21 24.13
CA ILE A 415 12.17 -5.99 24.72
C ILE A 415 13.30 -6.31 23.74
N GLY A 416 13.13 -5.97 22.46
CA GLY A 416 14.14 -6.18 21.43
C GLY A 416 13.62 -5.91 20.02
N ASN A 417 14.45 -6.19 19.03
CA ASN A 417 14.06 -6.07 17.63
C ASN A 417 14.73 -7.16 16.77
N THR A 418 14.06 -7.48 15.67
CA THR A 418 14.64 -8.15 14.52
C THR A 418 14.97 -7.11 13.44
N PRO A 419 15.62 -7.48 12.34
CA PRO A 419 15.76 -6.57 11.22
C PRO A 419 14.42 -6.09 10.59
N ALA A 420 13.29 -6.71 10.90
CA ALA A 420 12.00 -6.44 10.27
C ALA A 420 10.99 -5.82 11.22
N CYS A 421 11.03 -6.09 12.52
CA CYS A 421 10.04 -5.64 13.48
C CYS A 421 10.61 -5.56 14.91
N LEU A 422 9.91 -4.83 15.75
CA LEU A 422 10.10 -4.81 17.20
C LEU A 422 9.54 -6.11 17.81
N ILE A 423 10.05 -6.48 18.99
CA ILE A 423 9.51 -7.56 19.82
C ILE A 423 8.95 -6.91 21.07
N GLY A 424 7.65 -7.07 21.30
CA GLY A 424 6.95 -6.56 22.46
C GLY A 424 6.65 -7.64 23.47
N ARG A 425 6.57 -7.24 24.75
CA ARG A 425 6.03 -8.02 25.88
C ARG A 425 4.90 -7.22 26.49
N PRO A 426 3.69 -7.80 26.66
CA PRO A 426 2.56 -7.09 27.25
C PRO A 426 2.86 -6.55 28.66
N VAL A 427 2.40 -5.33 28.96
CA VAL A 427 2.51 -4.69 30.27
C VAL A 427 1.12 -4.67 30.90
N GLY A 428 0.96 -5.38 32.03
CA GLY A 428 -0.33 -5.47 32.74
C GLY A 428 -0.92 -6.88 32.66
N THR A 429 -1.69 -7.26 33.66
CA THR A 429 -2.28 -8.58 33.83
C THR A 429 -3.09 -9.00 32.61
N VAL A 430 -2.58 -10.02 31.92
CA VAL A 430 -3.45 -10.92 31.16
C VAL A 430 -4.49 -11.42 32.17
N ASN A 431 -5.74 -10.97 32.05
CA ASN A 431 -6.82 -11.54 32.85
C ASN A 431 -6.75 -13.06 32.69
N LYS A 432 -6.53 -13.74 33.79
CA LYS A 432 -6.47 -15.19 33.87
C LYS A 432 -7.63 -15.77 33.09
N ILE A 433 -7.34 -16.40 31.98
CA ILE A 433 -8.22 -17.43 31.47
C ILE A 433 -8.24 -18.47 32.59
N GLU A 434 -9.42 -18.64 33.22
CA GLU A 434 -9.67 -19.70 34.19
C GLU A 434 -9.12 -21.00 33.61
N GLN A 435 -8.17 -21.58 34.32
CA GLN A 435 -7.76 -22.96 34.11
C GLN A 435 -9.00 -23.82 34.35
N VAL A 436 -9.67 -24.21 33.30
CA VAL A 436 -10.59 -25.35 33.36
C VAL A 436 -9.74 -26.58 33.65
N SER A 437 -9.67 -26.90 34.92
CA SER A 437 -9.12 -28.17 35.41
C SER A 437 -9.97 -29.31 34.88
N TYR A 438 -9.49 -30.00 33.85
CA TYR A 438 -9.96 -31.34 33.60
C TYR A 438 -9.41 -32.27 34.70
N PHE A 439 -10.18 -32.44 35.77
CA PHE A 439 -10.02 -33.58 36.66
C PHE A 439 -10.47 -34.81 35.91
N ARG A 440 -9.58 -35.80 35.86
CA ARG A 440 -9.82 -37.19 35.51
C ARG A 440 -10.81 -37.79 36.50
N SER A 441 -11.77 -38.52 36.00
CA SER A 441 -12.30 -39.75 36.61
C SER A 441 -12.69 -40.73 35.49
#